data_8ba0446ffe86b30dca54d14f182fd092
#
_entry.id   8ba0446ffe86b30dca54d14f182fd092
#
_cell.length_a   1.000
_cell.length_b   1.000
_cell.length_c   1.000
_cell.angle_alpha   90.00
_cell.angle_beta   90.00
_cell.angle_gamma   90.00
#
_symmetry.space_group_name_H-M   'P 1'
#
loop_
_entity.id
_entity.type
_entity.pdbx_description
1 polymer ?
#
loop_
_entity_poly.entity_id
_entity_poly.type
_entity_poly.pdbx_seq_one_letter_code
_entity_poly.pdbx_strand_id
1 'polypeptide(L)'
;MAEPYIVACWHCQAEFDASSASDCSHANPTKTCPFCLKCFCDASKDYKKKYVRNCPKELLVECTGAKDSLYLKIGEILVKAGKISIEQLDAALDKQRIVNKKLGEVLIMMSLVTPDELQLYLLNQKSVETIDLKNLKVDSDLIRQIGKDFCLDQKIIPIEIQEIPGGRMLRFAFYSSSELPKLKKRSELQNFKLIPYLAPKEEIENLLKSMENSEKDIKIHTSLASVHYLKLLNSLIKSAVQSKASDVFFEFKSGKLKIFFRNGELLSPVHQPSEDPKEFFAKIKEICGIKPTAKKAAQESLLNLNRNFSHLKIKVLFYSGSAQENIRFKLSNLDDFAKKITDLDLESDELDRLRVILEKPSGLFIVAGPAYSKANETLYALMNTLVSERIATVENDVILRNERFFQIENQGSDVTNVVYKNLLFYKPDSMFLFDYFQNNYDSQFLHFVEMGKLFIELQGISYEEIFEKMKYEYEVPFSYLAENLRLLIFQRQAKILCPICKIPDPRPAQELFKNKKLSSNYQIFQEKGCPECQSSGYNRDEIFYEIFIMDNQERSFFKEEDLFILDKKISAAGYLTISQKILNRVLKGEISYQESCHFF
;
A
#
# COMPACT_ATOMS: atom_id res chain seq x y z
N MET A 1 -0.23 -24.12 -37.16
CA MET A 1 0.03 -25.38 -36.39
C MET A 1 1.55 -25.42 -36.25
N ALA A 2 2.07 -25.56 -35.02
CA ALA A 2 3.50 -25.71 -34.80
C ALA A 2 3.98 -27.02 -35.49
N GLU A 3 5.19 -27.00 -36.06
CA GLU A 3 5.77 -28.22 -36.63
C GLU A 3 5.98 -29.28 -35.52
N PRO A 4 5.68 -30.56 -35.79
CA PRO A 4 5.81 -31.62 -34.81
C PRO A 4 7.27 -31.81 -34.41
N TYR A 5 7.55 -31.85 -33.10
CA TYR A 5 8.89 -32.08 -32.56
C TYR A 5 9.05 -33.52 -32.10
N ILE A 6 9.52 -34.39 -32.98
CA ILE A 6 9.68 -35.82 -32.73
C ILE A 6 10.94 -36.08 -31.91
N VAL A 7 10.78 -36.79 -30.79
CA VAL A 7 11.84 -37.19 -29.88
C VAL A 7 11.76 -38.65 -29.47
N ALA A 8 12.90 -39.29 -29.29
CA ALA A 8 12.94 -40.64 -28.70
C ALA A 8 12.93 -40.53 -27.17
N CYS A 9 12.07 -41.26 -26.50
CA CYS A 9 11.99 -41.25 -25.03
C CYS A 9 13.30 -41.75 -24.41
N TRP A 10 13.83 -41.08 -23.41
CA TRP A 10 15.02 -41.47 -22.71
C TRP A 10 14.93 -42.82 -21.98
N HIS A 11 13.71 -43.23 -21.63
CA HIS A 11 13.47 -44.47 -20.87
C HIS A 11 13.10 -45.66 -21.76
N CYS A 12 12.07 -45.53 -22.61
CA CYS A 12 11.54 -46.63 -23.41
C CYS A 12 12.01 -46.60 -24.88
N GLN A 13 12.74 -45.56 -25.30
CA GLN A 13 13.24 -45.34 -26.66
C GLN A 13 12.13 -45.16 -27.75
N ALA A 14 10.86 -45.15 -27.37
CA ALA A 14 9.78 -44.89 -28.31
C ALA A 14 9.84 -43.45 -28.80
N GLU A 15 9.63 -43.22 -30.10
CA GLU A 15 9.53 -41.90 -30.70
C GLU A 15 8.13 -41.34 -30.52
N PHE A 16 8.03 -40.07 -30.13
CA PHE A 16 6.77 -39.36 -29.99
C PHE A 16 6.93 -37.87 -30.26
N ASP A 17 5.82 -37.21 -30.56
CA ASP A 17 5.79 -35.77 -30.74
C ASP A 17 5.70 -35.07 -29.39
N ALA A 18 6.77 -34.42 -28.97
CA ALA A 18 6.83 -33.69 -27.72
C ALA A 18 6.00 -32.39 -27.73
N SER A 19 5.65 -31.85 -28.91
CA SER A 19 4.81 -30.64 -29.01
C SER A 19 3.38 -30.89 -28.56
N SER A 20 2.87 -32.12 -28.77
CA SER A 20 1.51 -32.54 -28.41
C SER A 20 1.43 -33.35 -27.11
N ALA A 21 2.59 -33.71 -26.51
CA ALA A 21 2.64 -34.51 -25.30
C ALA A 21 2.20 -33.72 -24.04
N SER A 22 1.57 -34.42 -23.08
CA SER A 22 1.12 -33.85 -21.82
C SER A 22 2.29 -33.46 -20.89
N ASP A 23 2.07 -32.49 -20.05
CA ASP A 23 3.02 -32.06 -19.01
C ASP A 23 2.94 -32.97 -17.78
N CYS A 24 4.06 -33.10 -17.06
CA CYS A 24 4.09 -33.82 -15.80
C CYS A 24 3.66 -32.96 -14.61
N SER A 25 3.38 -33.60 -13.46
CA SER A 25 2.93 -32.96 -12.23
C SER A 25 4.04 -32.43 -11.32
N HIS A 26 5.30 -32.40 -11.76
CA HIS A 26 6.41 -31.86 -10.96
C HIS A 26 6.33 -30.33 -10.87
N ALA A 27 6.98 -29.76 -9.86
CA ALA A 27 7.01 -28.30 -9.62
C ALA A 27 7.50 -27.48 -10.84
N ASN A 28 8.39 -28.07 -11.66
CA ASN A 28 8.80 -27.54 -12.97
C ASN A 28 8.37 -28.60 -14.02
N PRO A 29 7.19 -28.48 -14.59
CA PRO A 29 6.65 -29.51 -15.49
C PRO A 29 7.48 -29.63 -16.77
N THR A 30 7.70 -30.88 -17.20
CA THR A 30 8.29 -31.23 -18.49
C THR A 30 7.39 -32.19 -19.23
N LYS A 31 7.62 -32.40 -20.54
CA LYS A 31 6.79 -33.31 -21.34
C LYS A 31 6.94 -34.76 -20.88
N THR A 32 5.82 -35.47 -20.91
CA THR A 32 5.71 -36.88 -20.50
C THR A 32 5.59 -37.77 -21.72
N CYS A 33 6.38 -38.82 -21.78
CA CYS A 33 6.26 -39.83 -22.85
C CYS A 33 4.90 -40.52 -22.77
N PRO A 34 4.09 -40.51 -23.83
CA PRO A 34 2.75 -41.13 -23.83
C PRO A 34 2.78 -42.66 -23.72
N PHE A 35 3.92 -43.30 -24.00
CA PHE A 35 4.04 -44.76 -23.98
C PHE A 35 4.45 -45.35 -22.63
N CYS A 36 5.38 -44.69 -21.92
CA CYS A 36 5.88 -45.18 -20.61
C CYS A 36 5.59 -44.27 -19.43
N LEU A 37 4.93 -43.13 -19.66
CA LEU A 37 4.54 -42.13 -18.66
C LEU A 37 5.69 -41.54 -17.87
N LYS A 38 6.95 -41.67 -18.37
CA LYS A 38 8.13 -41.03 -17.76
C LYS A 38 8.35 -39.67 -18.37
N CYS A 39 8.56 -38.66 -17.50
CA CYS A 39 8.82 -37.29 -17.92
C CYS A 39 10.32 -37.03 -18.10
N PHE A 40 10.68 -35.91 -18.73
CA PHE A 40 12.08 -35.53 -18.91
C PHE A 40 12.76 -35.05 -17.62
N CYS A 41 12.01 -34.83 -16.55
CA CYS A 41 12.57 -34.45 -15.24
C CYS A 41 13.62 -35.45 -14.75
N ASP A 42 13.39 -36.76 -14.98
CA ASP A 42 14.26 -37.84 -14.51
C ASP A 42 15.31 -38.26 -15.53
N ALA A 43 15.33 -37.63 -16.72
CA ALA A 43 16.29 -37.96 -17.77
C ALA A 43 17.75 -37.55 -17.39
N SER A 44 18.73 -38.25 -17.92
CA SER A 44 20.15 -37.93 -17.74
C SER A 44 20.51 -36.53 -18.26
N LYS A 45 21.56 -35.91 -17.69
CA LYS A 45 22.01 -34.59 -18.15
C LYS A 45 22.39 -34.57 -19.63
N ASP A 46 22.91 -35.65 -20.16
CA ASP A 46 23.32 -35.74 -21.57
C ASP A 46 22.12 -35.88 -22.51
N TYR A 47 21.09 -36.60 -22.09
CA TYR A 47 19.83 -36.65 -22.83
C TYR A 47 19.16 -35.26 -22.84
N LYS A 48 19.06 -34.59 -21.70
CA LYS A 48 18.49 -33.22 -21.60
C LYS A 48 19.25 -32.24 -22.51
N LYS A 49 20.57 -32.31 -22.56
CA LYS A 49 21.39 -31.47 -23.47
C LYS A 49 21.07 -31.73 -24.94
N LYS A 50 20.98 -33.00 -25.35
CA LYS A 50 20.67 -33.39 -26.73
C LYS A 50 19.26 -32.93 -27.10
N TYR A 51 18.32 -33.07 -26.19
CA TYR A 51 16.92 -32.63 -26.37
C TYR A 51 16.81 -31.12 -26.56
N VAL A 52 17.42 -30.33 -25.67
CA VAL A 52 17.40 -28.85 -25.73
C VAL A 52 18.09 -28.31 -26.99
N ARG A 53 19.15 -28.98 -27.46
CA ARG A 53 19.91 -28.57 -28.65
C ARG A 53 19.08 -28.57 -29.93
N ASN A 54 18.11 -29.46 -30.03
CA ASN A 54 17.31 -29.66 -31.22
C ASN A 54 15.85 -29.17 -31.06
N CYS A 55 15.47 -28.67 -29.88
CA CYS A 55 14.12 -28.24 -29.55
C CYS A 55 13.77 -26.90 -30.23
N PRO A 56 12.61 -26.78 -30.90
CA PRO A 56 12.10 -25.51 -31.40
C PRO A 56 12.03 -24.46 -30.28
N LYS A 57 12.31 -23.20 -30.60
CA LYS A 57 12.36 -22.10 -29.59
C LYS A 57 11.05 -21.95 -28.83
N GLU A 58 9.94 -22.13 -29.51
CA GLU A 58 8.58 -22.01 -28.96
C GLU A 58 8.28 -23.11 -27.93
N LEU A 59 8.88 -24.29 -28.08
CA LEU A 59 8.69 -25.45 -27.20
C LEU A 59 9.73 -25.58 -26.11
N LEU A 60 10.78 -24.79 -26.13
CA LEU A 60 11.91 -24.91 -25.22
C LEU A 60 11.51 -24.68 -23.76
N VAL A 61 10.57 -23.77 -23.50
CA VAL A 61 10.01 -23.47 -22.16
C VAL A 61 9.03 -24.56 -21.73
N GLU A 62 8.18 -25.03 -22.65
CA GLU A 62 7.16 -26.02 -22.37
C GLU A 62 7.73 -27.45 -22.24
N CYS A 63 8.78 -27.75 -23.01
CA CYS A 63 9.32 -29.10 -23.10
C CYS A 63 10.41 -29.44 -22.06
N THR A 64 11.09 -28.45 -21.49
CA THR A 64 12.22 -28.72 -20.58
C THR A 64 11.97 -28.31 -19.13
N GLY A 65 10.90 -27.56 -18.87
CA GLY A 65 10.69 -26.94 -17.55
C GLY A 65 11.84 -26.05 -17.13
N ALA A 66 12.80 -25.86 -18.00
CA ALA A 66 14.01 -25.14 -17.74
C ALA A 66 13.89 -23.73 -18.33
N LYS A 67 13.78 -22.75 -17.50
CA LYS A 67 14.33 -21.41 -17.77
C LYS A 67 15.87 -21.48 -17.90
N ASP A 68 16.41 -22.62 -18.32
CA ASP A 68 17.86 -22.88 -18.25
C ASP A 68 18.51 -22.66 -19.61
N SER A 69 18.93 -21.42 -19.85
CA SER A 69 20.10 -21.10 -20.70
C SER A 69 21.42 -21.72 -20.18
N LEU A 70 21.36 -22.51 -19.12
CA LEU A 70 22.51 -23.08 -18.36
C LEU A 70 23.40 -24.03 -19.13
N TYR A 71 22.98 -24.47 -20.33
CA TYR A 71 23.70 -25.53 -21.09
C TYR A 71 24.26 -25.09 -22.44
N LEU A 72 23.98 -23.88 -22.90
CA LEU A 72 24.52 -23.39 -24.16
C LEU A 72 25.93 -22.79 -23.95
N LYS A 73 26.88 -23.15 -24.82
CA LYS A 73 28.20 -22.52 -24.84
C LYS A 73 28.05 -21.09 -25.38
N ILE A 74 28.94 -20.17 -24.98
CA ILE A 74 28.92 -18.76 -25.36
C ILE A 74 28.83 -18.54 -26.88
N GLY A 75 29.50 -19.36 -27.68
CA GLY A 75 29.39 -19.30 -29.12
C GLY A 75 27.99 -19.58 -29.65
N GLU A 76 27.31 -20.59 -29.10
CA GLU A 76 25.97 -20.96 -29.48
C GLU A 76 24.93 -19.86 -29.07
N ILE A 77 25.18 -19.18 -27.95
CA ILE A 77 24.36 -18.05 -27.48
C ILE A 77 24.49 -16.88 -28.45
N LEU A 78 25.70 -16.55 -28.88
CA LEU A 78 25.98 -15.45 -29.81
C LEU A 78 25.36 -15.70 -31.19
N VAL A 79 25.40 -16.95 -31.67
CA VAL A 79 24.75 -17.35 -32.93
C VAL A 79 23.21 -17.23 -32.80
N LYS A 80 22.63 -17.74 -31.72
CA LYS A 80 21.17 -17.63 -31.47
C LYS A 80 20.71 -16.17 -31.35
N ALA A 81 21.55 -15.30 -30.80
CA ALA A 81 21.29 -13.88 -30.69
C ALA A 81 21.51 -13.13 -32.03
N GLY A 82 21.93 -13.81 -33.10
CA GLY A 82 22.18 -13.21 -34.39
C GLY A 82 23.38 -12.25 -34.43
N LYS A 83 24.27 -12.33 -33.42
CA LYS A 83 25.47 -11.48 -33.33
C LYS A 83 26.64 -11.99 -34.18
N ILE A 84 26.76 -13.30 -34.33
CA ILE A 84 27.69 -13.95 -35.21
C ILE A 84 26.99 -15.04 -36.04
N SER A 85 27.48 -15.32 -37.22
CA SER A 85 27.00 -16.47 -38.01
C SER A 85 27.66 -17.79 -37.56
N ILE A 86 27.09 -18.91 -38.00
CA ILE A 86 27.64 -20.24 -37.71
C ILE A 86 29.06 -20.35 -38.31
N GLU A 87 29.27 -19.84 -39.53
CA GLU A 87 30.56 -19.84 -40.22
C GLU A 87 31.58 -18.98 -39.46
N GLN A 88 31.17 -17.85 -38.90
CA GLN A 88 32.02 -17.01 -38.06
C GLN A 88 32.40 -17.70 -36.73
N LEU A 89 31.48 -18.46 -36.15
CA LEU A 89 31.77 -19.29 -34.96
C LEU A 89 32.78 -20.38 -35.28
N ASP A 90 32.61 -21.10 -36.40
CA ASP A 90 33.54 -22.17 -36.80
C ASP A 90 34.93 -21.62 -37.08
N ALA A 91 35.05 -20.48 -37.79
CA ALA A 91 36.33 -19.80 -38.01
C ALA A 91 36.99 -19.35 -36.70
N ALA A 92 36.20 -18.90 -35.71
CA ALA A 92 36.70 -18.52 -34.39
C ALA A 92 37.17 -19.74 -33.59
N LEU A 93 36.49 -20.89 -33.69
CA LEU A 93 36.90 -22.16 -33.05
C LEU A 93 38.17 -22.71 -33.65
N ASP A 94 38.35 -22.63 -34.98
CA ASP A 94 39.60 -23.03 -35.64
C ASP A 94 40.76 -22.12 -35.24
N LYS A 95 40.55 -20.82 -35.20
CA LYS A 95 41.54 -19.85 -34.73
C LYS A 95 41.88 -20.06 -33.25
N GLN A 96 40.90 -20.46 -32.42
CA GLN A 96 41.09 -20.80 -31.02
C GLN A 96 42.09 -21.93 -30.84
N ARG A 97 42.02 -22.99 -31.68
CA ARG A 97 42.94 -24.14 -31.65
C ARG A 97 44.38 -23.73 -31.94
N ILE A 98 44.55 -22.67 -32.79
CA ILE A 98 45.89 -22.18 -33.18
C ILE A 98 46.48 -21.27 -32.10
N VAL A 99 45.69 -20.34 -31.54
CA VAL A 99 46.20 -19.30 -30.62
C VAL A 99 46.13 -19.67 -29.14
N ASN A 100 45.54 -20.81 -28.79
CA ASN A 100 45.35 -21.32 -27.43
C ASN A 100 44.78 -20.30 -26.43
N LYS A 101 43.80 -19.50 -26.87
CA LYS A 101 43.08 -18.51 -26.06
C LYS A 101 41.62 -18.94 -25.84
N LYS A 102 40.93 -18.30 -24.90
CA LYS A 102 39.49 -18.54 -24.71
C LYS A 102 38.70 -18.04 -25.91
N LEU A 103 37.61 -18.75 -26.27
CA LEU A 103 36.76 -18.40 -27.45
C LEU A 103 36.32 -16.95 -27.43
N GLY A 104 35.93 -16.40 -26.26
CA GLY A 104 35.56 -15.01 -26.14
C GLY A 104 36.67 -14.04 -26.51
N GLU A 105 37.90 -14.30 -26.12
CA GLU A 105 39.07 -13.49 -26.48
C GLU A 105 39.34 -13.55 -27.98
N VAL A 106 39.14 -14.71 -28.60
CA VAL A 106 39.29 -14.92 -30.04
C VAL A 106 38.25 -14.17 -30.82
N LEU A 107 36.99 -14.19 -30.36
CA LEU A 107 35.87 -13.42 -30.98
C LEU A 107 36.14 -11.91 -30.93
N ILE A 108 36.67 -11.39 -29.81
CA ILE A 108 37.09 -9.99 -29.70
C ILE A 108 38.28 -9.71 -30.66
N MET A 109 39.28 -10.57 -30.71
CA MET A 109 40.43 -10.44 -31.64
C MET A 109 40.00 -10.44 -33.12
N MET A 110 38.91 -11.11 -33.44
CA MET A 110 38.31 -11.13 -34.77
C MET A 110 37.32 -9.94 -35.01
N SER A 111 37.18 -9.05 -34.04
CA SER A 111 36.25 -7.93 -34.07
C SER A 111 34.78 -8.33 -34.33
N LEU A 112 34.42 -9.56 -33.97
CA LEU A 112 33.07 -10.09 -34.13
C LEU A 112 32.14 -9.69 -33.00
N VAL A 113 32.71 -9.43 -31.80
CA VAL A 113 31.99 -8.91 -30.63
C VAL A 113 32.90 -7.93 -29.88
N THR A 114 32.30 -6.96 -29.22
CA THR A 114 33.03 -6.08 -28.30
C THR A 114 33.19 -6.73 -26.94
N PRO A 115 34.17 -6.31 -26.10
CA PRO A 115 34.31 -6.79 -24.73
C PRO A 115 33.04 -6.68 -23.92
N ASP A 116 32.30 -5.59 -24.05
CA ASP A 116 31.06 -5.32 -23.33
C ASP A 116 29.90 -6.22 -23.78
N GLU A 117 29.77 -6.43 -25.09
CA GLU A 117 28.82 -7.39 -25.65
C GLU A 117 29.08 -8.82 -25.20
N LEU A 118 30.35 -9.25 -25.25
CA LEU A 118 30.74 -10.58 -24.79
C LEU A 118 30.42 -10.77 -23.31
N GLN A 119 30.68 -9.76 -22.50
CA GLN A 119 30.37 -9.77 -21.08
C GLN A 119 28.86 -9.90 -20.82
N LEU A 120 28.05 -9.19 -21.60
CA LEU A 120 26.59 -9.28 -21.54
C LEU A 120 26.09 -10.71 -21.81
N TYR A 121 26.61 -11.36 -22.86
CA TYR A 121 26.20 -12.70 -23.23
C TYR A 121 26.75 -13.79 -22.29
N LEU A 122 27.93 -13.60 -21.70
CA LEU A 122 28.47 -14.48 -20.64
C LEU A 122 27.64 -14.44 -19.35
N LEU A 123 27.00 -13.30 -19.08
CA LEU A 123 26.11 -13.13 -17.94
C LEU A 123 24.74 -13.78 -18.18
N ASN A 124 24.21 -13.68 -19.39
CA ASN A 124 23.02 -14.41 -19.81
C ASN A 124 23.20 -15.95 -19.71
N GLN A 125 24.43 -16.43 -19.89
CA GLN A 125 24.78 -17.85 -19.66
C GLN A 125 24.64 -18.28 -18.19
N LYS A 126 24.64 -17.33 -17.22
CA LYS A 126 24.53 -17.58 -15.78
C LYS A 126 23.12 -17.28 -15.22
N SER A 127 22.08 -17.20 -16.06
CA SER A 127 20.68 -16.93 -15.66
C SER A 127 20.50 -15.61 -14.89
N VAL A 128 21.21 -14.55 -15.25
CA VAL A 128 21.00 -13.21 -14.70
C VAL A 128 20.13 -12.42 -15.68
N GLU A 129 18.93 -12.03 -15.24
CA GLU A 129 18.02 -11.21 -16.03
C GLU A 129 18.58 -9.78 -16.18
N THR A 130 18.26 -9.11 -17.28
CA THR A 130 18.58 -7.70 -17.49
C THR A 130 17.44 -6.83 -17.05
N ILE A 131 17.75 -5.64 -16.51
CA ILE A 131 16.74 -4.64 -16.13
C ILE A 131 17.09 -3.28 -16.74
N ASP A 132 16.08 -2.57 -17.23
CA ASP A 132 16.20 -1.17 -17.66
C ASP A 132 15.97 -0.26 -16.45
N LEU A 133 16.95 0.55 -16.11
CA LEU A 133 16.93 1.45 -14.97
C LEU A 133 16.41 2.84 -15.31
N LYS A 134 16.16 3.18 -16.58
CA LYS A 134 15.76 4.54 -17.02
C LYS A 134 14.46 5.02 -16.39
N ASN A 135 13.53 4.10 -16.14
CA ASN A 135 12.22 4.40 -15.53
C ASN A 135 12.12 3.93 -14.07
N LEU A 136 13.20 3.39 -13.50
CA LEU A 136 13.20 2.90 -12.12
C LEU A 136 13.38 4.08 -11.16
N LYS A 137 12.36 4.38 -10.37
CA LYS A 137 12.52 5.21 -9.17
C LYS A 137 13.20 4.35 -8.11
N VAL A 138 14.49 4.61 -7.90
CA VAL A 138 15.24 3.91 -6.86
C VAL A 138 14.81 4.43 -5.50
N ASP A 139 14.40 3.52 -4.63
CA ASP A 139 14.06 3.85 -3.25
C ASP A 139 15.33 4.19 -2.47
N SER A 140 15.46 5.44 -2.06
CA SER A 140 16.58 5.91 -1.24
C SER A 140 16.68 5.18 0.10
N ASP A 141 15.56 4.66 0.62
CA ASP A 141 15.54 3.91 1.87
C ASP A 141 16.13 2.51 1.69
N LEU A 142 15.95 1.87 0.53
CA LEU A 142 16.61 0.60 0.22
C LEU A 142 18.13 0.77 0.17
N ILE A 143 18.63 1.87 -0.40
CA ILE A 143 20.06 2.15 -0.44
C ILE A 143 20.64 2.39 0.95
N ARG A 144 19.93 3.17 1.79
CA ARG A 144 20.32 3.33 3.20
C ARG A 144 20.33 2.01 3.96
N GLN A 145 19.39 1.13 3.62
CA GLN A 145 19.26 -0.18 4.26
C GLN A 145 20.45 -1.08 3.98
N ILE A 146 20.94 -1.09 2.76
CA ILE A 146 22.07 -1.90 2.33
C ILE A 146 23.39 -1.24 2.71
N GLY A 147 23.39 0.07 2.93
CA GLY A 147 24.54 0.93 3.15
C GLY A 147 24.91 1.69 1.88
N LYS A 148 24.76 3.03 1.91
CA LYS A 148 25.03 3.90 0.75
C LYS A 148 26.48 3.76 0.26
N ASP A 149 27.45 3.86 1.17
CA ASP A 149 28.87 3.74 0.85
C ASP A 149 29.17 2.39 0.18
N PHE A 150 28.51 1.32 0.65
CA PHE A 150 28.61 0.01 0.03
C PHE A 150 28.01 -0.02 -1.38
N CYS A 151 26.85 0.60 -1.60
CA CYS A 151 26.22 0.69 -2.91
C CYS A 151 27.08 1.48 -3.89
N LEU A 152 27.69 2.58 -3.45
CA LEU A 152 28.61 3.41 -4.24
C LEU A 152 29.90 2.67 -4.58
N ASP A 153 30.56 2.06 -3.60
CA ASP A 153 31.81 1.32 -3.77
C ASP A 153 31.65 0.12 -4.70
N GLN A 154 30.58 -0.63 -4.52
CA GLN A 154 30.32 -1.84 -5.29
C GLN A 154 29.51 -1.58 -6.57
N LYS A 155 29.06 -0.31 -6.79
CA LYS A 155 28.24 0.13 -7.94
C LYS A 155 27.02 -0.76 -8.15
N ILE A 156 26.23 -0.93 -7.09
CA ILE A 156 24.98 -1.69 -7.08
C ILE A 156 23.81 -0.80 -6.75
N ILE A 157 22.65 -1.10 -7.33
CA ILE A 157 21.37 -0.44 -7.02
C ILE A 157 20.44 -1.48 -6.42
N PRO A 158 20.07 -1.39 -5.14
CA PRO A 158 19.00 -2.22 -4.59
C PRO A 158 17.66 -1.81 -5.22
N ILE A 159 16.89 -2.81 -5.67
CA ILE A 159 15.62 -2.61 -6.38
C ILE A 159 14.45 -2.85 -5.44
N GLU A 160 14.49 -3.97 -4.70
CA GLU A 160 13.39 -4.40 -3.85
C GLU A 160 13.88 -5.34 -2.74
N ILE A 161 13.29 -5.24 -1.55
CA ILE A 161 13.39 -6.25 -0.50
C ILE A 161 12.01 -6.86 -0.29
N GLN A 162 11.90 -8.18 -0.38
CA GLN A 162 10.67 -8.93 -0.19
C GLN A 162 10.84 -9.92 0.97
N GLU A 163 9.86 -9.94 1.89
CA GLU A 163 9.79 -10.97 2.92
C GLU A 163 9.31 -12.29 2.30
N ILE A 164 10.04 -13.37 2.58
CA ILE A 164 9.73 -14.72 2.08
C ILE A 164 9.73 -15.71 3.24
N PRO A 165 9.02 -16.85 3.15
CA PRO A 165 9.11 -17.90 4.17
C PRO A 165 10.57 -18.34 4.37
N GLY A 166 11.10 -18.12 5.58
CA GLY A 166 12.48 -18.47 5.94
C GLY A 166 13.52 -17.36 5.75
N GLY A 167 13.13 -16.10 5.48
CA GLY A 167 14.08 -14.99 5.41
C GLY A 167 13.64 -13.85 4.50
N ARG A 168 14.59 -13.03 4.06
CA ARG A 168 14.35 -11.90 3.16
C ARG A 168 15.07 -12.09 1.83
N MET A 169 14.43 -11.63 0.76
CA MET A 169 14.97 -11.65 -0.60
C MET A 169 15.33 -10.22 -1.01
N LEU A 170 16.55 -10.02 -1.53
CA LEU A 170 16.99 -8.75 -2.07
C LEU A 170 17.17 -8.87 -3.59
N ARG A 171 16.44 -8.05 -4.34
CA ARG A 171 16.64 -7.81 -5.77
C ARG A 171 17.52 -6.59 -5.95
N PHE A 172 18.57 -6.69 -6.78
CA PHE A 172 19.48 -5.58 -7.00
C PHE A 172 20.07 -5.59 -8.42
N ALA A 173 20.34 -4.40 -8.95
CA ALA A 173 21.03 -4.22 -10.22
C ALA A 173 22.52 -4.06 -10.01
N PHE A 174 23.33 -4.60 -10.92
CA PHE A 174 24.79 -4.49 -10.96
C PHE A 174 25.29 -4.54 -12.40
N TYR A 175 26.54 -4.14 -12.66
CA TYR A 175 27.06 -4.05 -14.03
C TYR A 175 28.15 -5.10 -14.36
N SER A 176 28.71 -5.79 -13.37
CA SER A 176 29.81 -6.74 -13.60
C SER A 176 29.68 -8.01 -12.77
N SER A 177 29.74 -9.15 -13.43
CA SER A 177 29.67 -10.47 -12.78
C SER A 177 30.85 -10.81 -11.86
N SER A 178 31.98 -10.10 -11.98
CA SER A 178 33.16 -10.30 -11.11
C SER A 178 32.89 -9.86 -9.67
N GLU A 179 31.89 -8.99 -9.45
CA GLU A 179 31.54 -8.47 -8.13
C GLU A 179 30.59 -9.39 -7.34
N LEU A 180 29.79 -10.22 -8.03
CA LEU A 180 28.80 -11.10 -7.40
C LEU A 180 29.40 -12.03 -6.29
N PRO A 181 30.57 -12.67 -6.46
CA PRO A 181 31.14 -13.48 -5.39
C PRO A 181 31.59 -12.68 -4.17
N LYS A 182 31.98 -11.41 -4.38
CA LYS A 182 32.36 -10.49 -3.29
C LYS A 182 31.16 -10.04 -2.51
N LEU A 183 30.05 -9.75 -3.20
CA LEU A 183 28.76 -9.36 -2.61
C LEU A 183 28.20 -10.45 -1.68
N LYS A 184 28.28 -11.71 -2.08
CA LYS A 184 27.79 -12.85 -1.29
C LYS A 184 28.55 -13.08 0.02
N LYS A 185 29.77 -12.55 0.14
CA LYS A 185 30.61 -12.70 1.34
C LYS A 185 30.45 -11.58 2.36
N ARG A 186 29.69 -10.52 2.03
CA ARG A 186 29.48 -9.36 2.93
C ARG A 186 28.48 -9.67 4.01
N SER A 187 28.83 -9.29 5.24
CA SER A 187 27.99 -9.50 6.44
C SER A 187 26.61 -8.85 6.32
N GLU A 188 26.53 -7.69 5.65
CA GLU A 188 25.30 -6.90 5.45
C GLU A 188 24.29 -7.65 4.56
N LEU A 189 24.74 -8.58 3.72
CA LEU A 189 23.93 -9.31 2.76
C LEU A 189 23.70 -10.78 3.13
N GLN A 190 24.30 -11.27 4.21
CA GLN A 190 24.21 -12.70 4.60
C GLN A 190 22.78 -13.14 4.94
N ASN A 191 21.94 -12.23 5.38
CA ASN A 191 20.54 -12.50 5.76
C ASN A 191 19.56 -12.40 4.59
N PHE A 192 20.07 -12.21 3.35
CA PHE A 192 19.24 -12.07 2.17
C PHE A 192 19.48 -13.18 1.16
N LYS A 193 18.39 -13.68 0.56
CA LYS A 193 18.46 -14.43 -0.69
C LYS A 193 18.65 -13.43 -1.82
N LEU A 194 19.82 -13.45 -2.47
CA LEU A 194 20.20 -12.45 -3.48
C LEU A 194 19.68 -12.82 -4.86
N ILE A 195 18.94 -11.92 -5.51
CA ILE A 195 18.51 -12.01 -6.90
C ILE A 195 19.13 -10.85 -7.69
N PRO A 196 20.20 -11.12 -8.46
CA PRO A 196 20.90 -10.11 -9.23
C PRO A 196 20.21 -9.84 -10.57
N TYR A 197 20.19 -8.57 -10.98
CA TYR A 197 19.82 -8.10 -12.32
C TYR A 197 20.99 -7.37 -12.95
N LEU A 198 21.19 -7.54 -14.25
CA LEU A 198 22.23 -6.82 -14.98
C LEU A 198 21.67 -5.51 -15.51
N ALA A 199 22.43 -4.42 -15.36
CA ALA A 199 22.11 -3.12 -15.94
C ALA A 199 23.36 -2.45 -16.53
N PRO A 200 23.21 -1.54 -17.51
CA PRO A 200 24.32 -0.77 -18.08
C PRO A 200 25.05 0.03 -16.99
N LYS A 201 26.38 0.04 -17.03
CA LYS A 201 27.23 0.74 -16.06
C LYS A 201 26.89 2.22 -15.95
N GLU A 202 26.67 2.87 -17.08
CA GLU A 202 26.30 4.30 -17.15
C GLU A 202 24.98 4.60 -16.47
N GLU A 203 23.97 3.73 -16.59
CA GLU A 203 22.67 3.90 -15.92
C GLU A 203 22.80 3.77 -14.41
N ILE A 204 23.59 2.79 -13.93
CA ILE A 204 23.88 2.63 -12.50
C ILE A 204 24.63 3.86 -11.96
N GLU A 205 25.69 4.32 -12.65
CA GLU A 205 26.48 5.48 -12.23
C GLU A 205 25.65 6.77 -12.25
N ASN A 206 24.77 6.96 -13.24
CA ASN A 206 23.88 8.12 -13.31
C ASN A 206 22.86 8.14 -12.18
N LEU A 207 22.26 7.00 -11.85
CA LEU A 207 21.37 6.88 -10.71
C LEU A 207 22.08 7.14 -9.38
N LEU A 208 23.24 6.57 -9.15
CA LEU A 208 24.04 6.80 -7.94
C LEU A 208 24.46 8.28 -7.82
N LYS A 209 24.85 8.94 -8.93
CA LYS A 209 25.14 10.38 -8.95
C LYS A 209 23.91 11.25 -8.71
N SER A 210 22.76 10.88 -9.25
CA SER A 210 21.51 11.62 -9.00
C SER A 210 21.12 11.57 -7.52
N MET A 211 21.44 10.47 -6.84
CA MET A 211 21.23 10.30 -5.41
C MET A 211 22.22 11.08 -4.55
N GLU A 212 23.45 11.26 -5.02
CA GLU A 212 24.40 12.18 -4.36
C GLU A 212 23.95 13.65 -4.46
N ASN A 213 23.31 14.03 -5.58
CA ASN A 213 22.85 15.39 -5.81
C ASN A 213 21.51 15.71 -5.11
N SER A 214 20.63 14.74 -4.92
CA SER A 214 19.37 14.93 -4.18
C SER A 214 19.57 15.11 -2.68
N GLU A 215 20.73 14.75 -2.13
CA GLU A 215 21.09 14.99 -0.73
C GLU A 215 21.66 16.38 -0.45
N LYS A 216 21.97 17.18 -1.48
CA LYS A 216 22.40 18.58 -1.24
C LYS A 216 21.32 19.46 -0.66
N ASP A 217 20.05 19.06 -0.77
CA ASP A 217 18.92 19.80 -0.20
C ASP A 217 18.51 19.34 1.21
N ILE A 218 19.02 18.22 1.74
CA ILE A 218 18.74 17.76 3.11
C ILE A 218 20.06 17.30 3.78
N LYS A 219 21.05 18.17 3.89
CA LYS A 219 22.08 18.02 4.92
C LYS A 219 21.47 18.46 6.25
N ILE A 220 20.78 17.53 6.92
CA ILE A 220 20.68 17.61 8.37
C ILE A 220 22.12 17.40 8.86
N HIS A 221 22.74 18.46 9.33
CA HIS A 221 23.95 18.37 10.15
C HIS A 221 23.60 17.53 11.38
N THR A 222 23.73 16.22 11.30
CA THR A 222 23.57 15.33 12.46
C THR A 222 24.77 15.52 13.38
N SER A 223 24.71 16.56 14.20
CA SER A 223 25.51 16.61 15.40
C SER A 223 25.10 15.43 16.31
N LEU A 224 25.99 14.93 17.15
CA LEU A 224 25.68 13.91 18.17
C LEU A 224 24.42 14.25 18.98
N ALA A 225 24.16 15.54 19.21
CA ALA A 225 22.92 16.04 19.83
C ALA A 225 21.67 15.71 19.00
N SER A 226 21.67 15.88 17.67
CA SER A 226 20.51 15.58 16.81
C SER A 226 20.14 14.10 16.84
N VAL A 227 21.10 13.19 16.98
CA VAL A 227 20.85 11.74 17.12
C VAL A 227 20.09 11.43 18.42
N HIS A 228 20.41 12.11 19.52
CA HIS A 228 19.71 11.96 20.79
C HIS A 228 18.22 12.37 20.67
N TYR A 229 17.97 13.56 20.14
CA TYR A 229 16.60 14.06 19.95
C TYR A 229 15.78 13.23 18.96
N LEU A 230 16.41 12.68 17.92
CA LEU A 230 15.75 11.74 17.01
C LEU A 230 15.33 10.44 17.71
N LYS A 231 16.16 9.92 18.64
CA LYS A 231 15.79 8.75 19.45
C LYS A 231 14.60 9.05 20.36
N LEU A 232 14.58 10.21 20.99
CA LEU A 232 13.46 10.65 21.83
C LEU A 232 12.18 10.80 21.02
N LEU A 233 12.26 11.42 19.84
CA LEU A 233 11.13 11.56 18.94
C LEU A 233 10.60 10.20 18.48
N ASN A 234 11.47 9.29 18.11
CA ASN A 234 11.11 7.91 17.75
C ASN A 234 10.41 7.18 18.91
N SER A 235 10.87 7.38 20.14
CA SER A 235 10.24 6.80 21.33
C SER A 235 8.83 7.37 21.55
N LEU A 236 8.64 8.68 21.39
CA LEU A 236 7.33 9.32 21.49
C LEU A 236 6.37 8.81 20.41
N ILE A 237 6.82 8.72 19.15
CA ILE A 237 6.00 8.18 18.05
C ILE A 237 5.67 6.72 18.29
N LYS A 238 6.62 5.91 18.76
CA LYS A 238 6.35 4.52 19.14
C LYS A 238 5.27 4.43 20.22
N SER A 239 5.33 5.28 21.25
CA SER A 239 4.29 5.34 22.29
C SER A 239 2.95 5.79 21.74
N ALA A 240 2.93 6.77 20.81
CA ALA A 240 1.71 7.22 20.14
C ALA A 240 1.07 6.09 19.31
N VAL A 241 1.86 5.34 18.54
CA VAL A 241 1.39 4.18 17.76
C VAL A 241 0.87 3.08 18.68
N GLN A 242 1.58 2.78 19.76
CA GLN A 242 1.14 1.77 20.75
C GLN A 242 -0.18 2.16 21.42
N SER A 243 -0.38 3.46 21.72
CA SER A 243 -1.64 3.98 22.25
C SER A 243 -2.70 4.23 21.18
N LYS A 244 -2.43 3.88 19.90
CA LYS A 244 -3.32 4.09 18.74
C LYS A 244 -3.72 5.55 18.53
N ALA A 245 -2.82 6.48 18.84
CA ALA A 245 -3.05 7.88 18.62
C ALA A 245 -3.08 8.20 17.11
N SER A 246 -4.05 9.00 16.70
CA SER A 246 -4.13 9.57 15.35
C SER A 246 -3.22 10.76 15.17
N ASP A 247 -2.94 11.49 16.29
CA ASP A 247 -2.14 12.71 16.26
C ASP A 247 -1.27 12.85 17.51
N VAL A 248 -0.12 13.50 17.31
CA VAL A 248 0.75 13.98 18.38
C VAL A 248 0.85 15.50 18.31
N PHE A 249 0.49 16.18 19.38
CA PHE A 249 0.57 17.64 19.48
C PHE A 249 1.73 18.04 20.37
N PHE A 250 2.52 18.99 19.89
CA PHE A 250 3.56 19.68 20.64
C PHE A 250 3.16 21.15 20.74
N GLU A 251 2.80 21.61 21.93
CA GLU A 251 2.42 22.99 22.20
C GLU A 251 3.52 23.68 22.98
N PHE A 252 4.17 24.68 22.37
CA PHE A 252 5.21 25.47 23.00
C PHE A 252 4.73 26.88 23.26
N LYS A 253 4.63 27.24 24.56
CA LYS A 253 4.15 28.55 25.01
C LYS A 253 4.95 29.01 26.23
N SER A 254 5.45 30.25 26.22
CA SER A 254 6.14 30.86 27.36
C SER A 254 7.26 30.00 27.95
N GLY A 255 8.05 29.34 27.08
CA GLY A 255 9.17 28.48 27.49
C GLY A 255 8.77 27.10 28.00
N LYS A 256 7.49 26.77 27.99
CA LYS A 256 6.97 25.45 28.42
C LYS A 256 6.47 24.67 27.20
N LEU A 257 6.83 23.39 27.15
CA LEU A 257 6.34 22.44 26.16
C LEU A 257 5.27 21.56 26.80
N LYS A 258 4.18 21.34 26.11
CA LYS A 258 3.19 20.31 26.44
C LYS A 258 3.06 19.34 25.27
N ILE A 259 2.93 18.07 25.55
CA ILE A 259 2.76 17.01 24.53
C ILE A 259 1.45 16.30 24.80
N PHE A 260 0.67 16.09 23.75
CA PHE A 260 -0.61 15.37 23.84
C PHE A 260 -0.70 14.33 22.74
N PHE A 261 -1.36 13.22 23.06
CA PHE A 261 -1.82 12.24 22.09
C PHE A 261 -3.33 12.36 21.88
N ARG A 262 -3.78 12.27 20.65
CA ARG A 262 -5.19 12.25 20.29
C ARG A 262 -5.62 10.84 19.91
N ASN A 263 -6.68 10.36 20.56
CA ASN A 263 -7.32 9.07 20.27
C ASN A 263 -8.82 9.35 20.05
N GLY A 264 -9.24 9.46 18.80
CA GLY A 264 -10.57 9.95 18.46
C GLY A 264 -10.78 11.38 18.98
N GLU A 265 -11.81 11.59 19.79
CA GLU A 265 -12.10 12.89 20.40
C GLU A 265 -11.24 13.20 21.65
N LEU A 266 -10.65 12.17 22.26
CA LEU A 266 -9.88 12.31 23.51
C LEU A 266 -8.49 12.86 23.24
N LEU A 267 -8.11 13.90 23.99
CA LEU A 267 -6.77 14.48 24.04
C LEU A 267 -6.12 14.17 25.39
N SER A 268 -5.11 13.31 25.39
CA SER A 268 -4.43 12.84 26.61
C SER A 268 -3.05 13.46 26.73
N PRO A 269 -2.70 14.06 27.91
CA PRO A 269 -1.36 14.60 28.13
C PRO A 269 -0.34 13.46 28.23
N VAL A 270 0.86 13.70 27.69
CA VAL A 270 1.98 12.76 27.71
C VAL A 270 3.09 13.31 28.58
N HIS A 271 3.79 12.42 29.27
CA HIS A 271 4.96 12.80 30.05
C HIS A 271 6.03 13.44 29.16
N GLN A 272 6.52 14.59 29.60
CA GLN A 272 7.54 15.33 28.85
C GLN A 272 8.92 14.68 29.02
N PRO A 273 9.77 14.72 27.97
CA PRO A 273 11.18 14.40 28.12
C PRO A 273 11.85 15.32 29.17
N SER A 274 12.93 14.83 29.78
CA SER A 274 13.69 15.55 30.81
C SER A 274 14.56 16.67 30.27
N GLU A 275 14.64 16.80 28.95
CA GLU A 275 15.45 17.77 28.21
C GLU A 275 14.88 19.19 28.33
N ASP A 276 15.73 20.20 28.03
CA ASP A 276 15.26 21.58 27.96
C ASP A 276 14.13 21.71 26.92
N PRO A 277 12.94 22.19 27.32
CA PRO A 277 11.79 22.25 26.44
C PRO A 277 12.00 23.08 25.18
N LYS A 278 12.77 24.17 25.29
CA LYS A 278 13.06 25.09 24.17
C LYS A 278 13.99 24.42 23.16
N GLU A 279 15.03 23.76 23.64
CA GLU A 279 15.99 23.05 22.80
C GLU A 279 15.32 21.86 22.11
N PHE A 280 14.55 21.07 22.86
CA PHE A 280 13.81 19.93 22.30
C PHE A 280 12.85 20.36 21.19
N PHE A 281 12.04 21.40 21.42
CA PHE A 281 11.12 21.93 20.42
C PHE A 281 11.84 22.47 19.18
N ALA A 282 12.96 23.17 19.35
CA ALA A 282 13.78 23.66 18.25
C ALA A 282 14.35 22.48 17.41
N LYS A 283 14.78 21.41 18.07
CA LYS A 283 15.28 20.22 17.39
C LYS A 283 14.19 19.43 16.66
N ILE A 284 12.97 19.38 17.18
CA ILE A 284 11.83 18.80 16.44
C ILE A 284 11.61 19.60 15.15
N LYS A 285 11.61 20.94 15.20
CA LYS A 285 11.47 21.77 13.98
C LYS A 285 12.56 21.46 12.95
N GLU A 286 13.81 21.35 13.41
CA GLU A 286 14.95 21.01 12.55
C GLU A 286 14.78 19.63 11.90
N ILE A 287 14.45 18.60 12.69
CA ILE A 287 14.21 17.22 12.21
C ILE A 287 13.07 17.17 11.19
N CYS A 288 12.02 17.97 11.40
CA CYS A 288 10.86 18.05 10.51
C CYS A 288 11.09 18.95 9.28
N GLY A 289 12.29 19.53 9.10
CA GLY A 289 12.58 20.43 7.98
C GLY A 289 11.86 21.78 8.03
N ILE A 290 11.36 22.18 9.22
CA ILE A 290 10.67 23.45 9.42
C ILE A 290 11.73 24.55 9.56
N LYS A 291 11.70 25.53 8.65
CA LYS A 291 12.67 26.63 8.65
C LYS A 291 12.45 27.58 9.84
N PRO A 292 13.46 27.80 10.70
CA PRO A 292 13.30 28.62 11.90
C PRO A 292 12.95 30.09 11.61
N THR A 293 13.34 30.57 10.42
CA THR A 293 13.21 31.98 10.01
C THR A 293 11.97 32.27 9.16
N ALA A 294 11.15 31.28 8.88
CA ALA A 294 9.98 31.48 8.05
C ALA A 294 8.89 32.24 8.84
N LYS A 295 8.61 33.48 8.44
CA LYS A 295 7.47 34.28 8.92
C LYS A 295 6.09 33.76 8.49
N LYS A 296 6.01 32.52 7.94
CA LYS A 296 4.73 31.92 7.56
C LYS A 296 4.01 31.39 8.78
N ALA A 297 2.77 31.79 8.95
CA ALA A 297 1.91 31.35 10.05
C ALA A 297 1.68 29.83 10.07
N ALA A 298 1.79 29.15 8.93
CA ALA A 298 1.64 27.71 8.80
C ALA A 298 2.67 27.12 7.83
N GLN A 299 3.17 25.92 8.12
CA GLN A 299 4.05 25.14 7.26
C GLN A 299 3.65 23.66 7.34
N GLU A 300 3.82 22.93 6.24
CA GLU A 300 3.60 21.51 6.15
C GLU A 300 4.87 20.79 5.68
N SER A 301 5.09 19.59 6.19
CA SER A 301 6.17 18.71 5.76
C SER A 301 5.79 17.24 5.97
N LEU A 302 6.54 16.32 5.36
CA LEU A 302 6.44 14.90 5.63
C LEU A 302 7.65 14.46 6.44
N LEU A 303 7.41 13.76 7.56
CA LEU A 303 8.46 13.21 8.39
C LEU A 303 8.69 11.75 8.01
N ASN A 304 9.85 11.47 7.43
CA ASN A 304 10.29 10.12 7.13
C ASN A 304 11.16 9.62 8.28
N LEU A 305 10.64 8.69 9.06
CA LEU A 305 11.35 8.02 10.13
C LEU A 305 11.94 6.70 9.65
N ASN A 306 12.83 6.11 10.48
CA ASN A 306 13.50 4.85 10.19
C ASN A 306 12.52 3.69 9.92
N ARG A 307 13.06 2.56 9.41
CA ARG A 307 12.39 1.30 9.02
C ARG A 307 11.26 0.81 9.93
N ASN A 308 11.35 1.07 11.23
CA ASN A 308 10.33 0.64 12.20
C ASN A 308 8.98 1.34 12.02
N PHE A 309 8.92 2.38 11.17
CA PHE A 309 7.74 3.20 10.91
C PHE A 309 7.43 3.31 9.41
N SER A 310 7.95 2.42 8.57
CA SER A 310 7.69 2.41 7.11
C SER A 310 6.21 2.22 6.75
N HIS A 311 5.43 1.63 7.67
CA HIS A 311 3.98 1.49 7.58
C HIS A 311 3.21 2.76 7.98
N LEU A 312 3.91 3.83 8.38
CA LEU A 312 3.28 5.09 8.77
C LEU A 312 3.60 6.21 7.77
N LYS A 313 2.58 6.95 7.39
CA LYS A 313 2.73 8.29 6.83
C LYS A 313 2.56 9.30 7.96
N ILE A 314 3.56 10.15 8.18
CA ILE A 314 3.53 11.18 9.22
C ILE A 314 3.55 12.54 8.54
N LYS A 315 2.39 13.21 8.54
CA LYS A 315 2.27 14.59 8.06
C LYS A 315 2.49 15.54 9.23
N VAL A 316 3.43 16.46 9.06
CA VAL A 316 3.79 17.48 10.07
C VAL A 316 3.15 18.80 9.69
N LEU A 317 2.40 19.37 10.62
CA LEU A 317 1.75 20.66 10.49
C LEU A 317 2.33 21.57 11.56
N PHE A 318 2.92 22.68 11.16
CA PHE A 318 3.47 23.69 12.06
C PHE A 318 2.63 24.96 11.99
N TYR A 319 2.31 25.50 13.15
CA TYR A 319 1.57 26.74 13.29
C TYR A 319 2.33 27.66 14.24
N SER A 320 2.56 28.90 13.81
CA SER A 320 3.18 29.94 14.63
C SER A 320 2.22 31.11 14.83
N GLY A 321 1.90 31.38 16.08
CA GLY A 321 1.15 32.56 16.50
C GLY A 321 2.07 33.59 17.19
N SER A 322 1.49 34.68 17.68
CA SER A 322 2.24 35.75 18.33
C SER A 322 2.90 35.35 19.67
N ALA A 323 2.34 34.37 20.38
CA ALA A 323 2.77 33.98 21.73
C ALA A 323 2.99 32.47 21.89
N GLN A 324 2.71 31.69 20.87
CA GLN A 324 2.82 30.22 20.92
C GLN A 324 3.14 29.62 19.56
N GLU A 325 3.82 28.49 19.59
CA GLU A 325 4.10 27.67 18.42
C GLU A 325 3.58 26.27 18.66
N ASN A 326 3.00 25.64 17.64
CA ASN A 326 2.44 24.29 17.73
C ASN A 326 2.95 23.45 16.59
N ILE A 327 3.28 22.20 16.89
CA ILE A 327 3.54 21.16 15.88
C ILE A 327 2.52 20.06 16.07
N ARG A 328 1.88 19.64 14.99
CA ARG A 328 1.00 18.48 14.96
C ARG A 328 1.57 17.42 14.02
N PHE A 329 1.72 16.22 14.51
CA PHE A 329 1.98 15.06 13.67
C PHE A 329 0.67 14.33 13.45
N LYS A 330 0.20 14.26 12.21
CA LYS A 330 -0.91 13.39 11.82
C LYS A 330 -0.31 12.05 11.44
N LEU A 331 -0.69 10.99 12.15
CA LEU A 331 -0.22 9.63 11.95
C LEU A 331 -1.25 8.84 11.14
N SER A 332 -0.86 8.34 9.98
CA SER A 332 -1.71 7.49 9.14
C SER A 332 -1.01 6.13 8.96
N ASN A 333 -1.66 5.06 9.42
CA ASN A 333 -1.17 3.71 9.20
C ASN A 333 -1.55 3.27 7.78
N LEU A 334 -0.59 3.06 6.91
CA LEU A 334 -0.80 2.74 5.49
C LEU A 334 -1.54 1.41 5.29
N ASP A 335 -1.38 0.46 6.21
CA ASP A 335 -2.07 -0.83 6.15
C ASP A 335 -3.60 -0.67 6.25
N ASP A 336 -4.08 0.34 7.01
CA ASP A 336 -5.52 0.62 7.12
C ASP A 336 -6.11 1.12 5.80
N PHE A 337 -5.31 1.80 4.98
CA PHE A 337 -5.70 2.31 3.66
C PHE A 337 -5.51 1.28 2.52
N ALA A 338 -4.84 0.17 2.79
CA ALA A 338 -4.69 -0.94 1.85
C ALA A 338 -5.84 -1.97 1.90
N LYS A 339 -6.74 -1.87 2.89
CA LYS A 339 -7.88 -2.76 3.10
C LYS A 339 -8.87 -2.74 1.94
N LYS A 340 -9.65 -3.82 1.82
CA LYS A 340 -10.84 -3.95 0.97
C LYS A 340 -12.08 -4.04 1.83
N ILE A 341 -13.27 -3.98 1.23
CA ILE A 341 -14.54 -4.12 1.98
C ILE A 341 -14.65 -5.46 2.73
N THR A 342 -13.96 -6.50 2.27
CA THR A 342 -13.88 -7.80 2.96
C THR A 342 -13.10 -7.77 4.27
N ASP A 343 -12.31 -6.74 4.48
CA ASP A 343 -11.45 -6.57 5.67
C ASP A 343 -12.08 -5.59 6.68
N LEU A 344 -13.30 -5.09 6.37
CA LEU A 344 -14.09 -4.26 7.28
C LEU A 344 -14.93 -5.16 8.21
N ASP A 345 -15.18 -4.68 9.42
CA ASP A 345 -16.01 -5.37 10.43
C ASP A 345 -17.52 -5.28 10.08
N LEU A 346 -17.89 -5.82 8.90
CA LEU A 346 -19.26 -5.88 8.40
C LEU A 346 -19.89 -7.25 8.65
N GLU A 347 -21.19 -7.25 8.93
CA GLU A 347 -21.96 -8.49 8.94
C GLU A 347 -22.02 -9.10 7.51
N SER A 348 -22.16 -10.43 7.41
CA SER A 348 -22.10 -11.12 6.11
C SER A 348 -23.15 -10.62 5.11
N ASP A 349 -24.38 -10.37 5.58
CA ASP A 349 -25.47 -9.85 4.75
C ASP A 349 -25.24 -8.39 4.33
N GLU A 350 -24.66 -7.57 5.19
CA GLU A 350 -24.24 -6.20 4.86
C GLU A 350 -23.17 -6.22 3.75
N LEU A 351 -22.19 -7.11 3.85
CA LEU A 351 -21.13 -7.25 2.86
C LEU A 351 -21.69 -7.70 1.50
N ASP A 352 -22.60 -8.67 1.48
CA ASP A 352 -23.19 -9.16 0.24
C ASP A 352 -24.06 -8.10 -0.44
N ARG A 353 -24.87 -7.37 0.33
CA ARG A 353 -25.63 -6.22 -0.17
C ARG A 353 -24.73 -5.11 -0.71
N LEU A 354 -23.62 -4.85 -0.03
CA LEU A 354 -22.64 -3.85 -0.47
C LEU A 354 -21.97 -4.26 -1.79
N ARG A 355 -21.64 -5.53 -1.98
CA ARG A 355 -21.12 -6.03 -3.25
C ARG A 355 -22.09 -5.82 -4.41
N VAL A 356 -23.35 -6.14 -4.20
CA VAL A 356 -24.39 -5.97 -5.24
C VAL A 356 -24.56 -4.51 -5.64
N ILE A 357 -24.58 -3.57 -4.68
CA ILE A 357 -24.75 -2.14 -5.00
C ILE A 357 -23.52 -1.55 -5.71
N LEU A 358 -22.34 -2.06 -5.42
CA LEU A 358 -21.11 -1.63 -6.10
C LEU A 358 -21.03 -2.07 -7.57
N GLU A 359 -21.82 -3.03 -8.01
CA GLU A 359 -21.92 -3.43 -9.42
C GLU A 359 -22.75 -2.47 -10.26
N LYS A 360 -23.50 -1.54 -9.64
CA LYS A 360 -24.25 -0.50 -10.39
C LYS A 360 -23.28 0.36 -11.21
N PRO A 361 -23.64 0.69 -12.45
CA PRO A 361 -22.70 1.39 -13.36
C PRO A 361 -22.51 2.87 -12.97
N SER A 362 -23.48 3.48 -12.28
CA SER A 362 -23.47 4.91 -11.98
C SER A 362 -24.31 5.25 -10.74
N GLY A 363 -24.07 6.43 -10.19
CA GLY A 363 -24.82 6.99 -9.08
C GLY A 363 -23.93 7.62 -8.01
N LEU A 364 -24.58 8.10 -6.94
CA LEU A 364 -23.96 8.74 -5.79
C LEU A 364 -23.80 7.73 -4.66
N PHE A 365 -22.58 7.67 -4.11
CA PHE A 365 -22.18 6.82 -2.99
C PHE A 365 -21.58 7.71 -1.90
N ILE A 366 -22.15 7.71 -0.73
CA ILE A 366 -21.75 8.58 0.38
C ILE A 366 -21.16 7.71 1.50
N VAL A 367 -19.99 8.08 1.99
CA VAL A 367 -19.44 7.59 3.26
C VAL A 367 -19.39 8.75 4.22
N ALA A 368 -20.01 8.61 5.37
CA ALA A 368 -20.18 9.70 6.30
C ALA A 368 -19.93 9.27 7.76
N GLY A 369 -19.62 10.25 8.59
CA GLY A 369 -19.48 10.07 10.03
C GLY A 369 -18.90 11.31 10.70
N PRO A 370 -18.82 11.35 12.03
CA PRO A 370 -18.19 12.45 12.74
C PRO A 370 -16.68 12.52 12.44
N ALA A 371 -16.06 13.62 12.81
CA ALA A 371 -14.60 13.73 12.78
C ALA A 371 -13.99 12.51 13.49
N TYR A 372 -12.92 11.97 12.92
CA TYR A 372 -12.25 10.76 13.41
C TYR A 372 -13.03 9.43 13.26
N SER A 373 -14.13 9.41 12.52
CA SER A 373 -14.90 8.18 12.23
C SER A 373 -14.15 7.20 11.32
N LYS A 374 -13.03 7.61 10.71
CA LYS A 374 -12.25 6.86 9.73
C LYS A 374 -12.98 6.63 8.39
N ALA A 375 -13.86 7.55 8.00
CA ALA A 375 -14.61 7.46 6.75
C ALA A 375 -13.69 7.37 5.53
N ASN A 376 -12.54 8.03 5.56
CA ASN A 376 -11.52 7.94 4.51
C ASN A 376 -10.93 6.52 4.38
N GLU A 377 -10.72 5.77 5.49
CA GLU A 377 -10.27 4.36 5.42
C GLU A 377 -11.31 3.49 4.70
N THR A 378 -12.61 3.73 4.98
CA THR A 378 -13.72 3.02 4.31
C THR A 378 -13.81 3.38 2.82
N LEU A 379 -13.62 4.65 2.46
CA LEU A 379 -13.54 5.05 1.04
C LEU A 379 -12.38 4.36 0.31
N TYR A 380 -11.19 4.29 0.92
CA TYR A 380 -10.07 3.53 0.36
C TYR A 380 -10.41 2.03 0.23
N ALA A 381 -11.12 1.44 1.19
CA ALA A 381 -11.54 0.04 1.10
C ALA A 381 -12.52 -0.21 -0.06
N LEU A 382 -13.47 0.71 -0.30
CA LEU A 382 -14.34 0.70 -1.48
C LEU A 382 -13.52 0.81 -2.77
N MET A 383 -12.61 1.78 -2.83
CA MET A 383 -11.73 2.03 -3.97
C MET A 383 -10.85 0.81 -4.30
N ASN A 384 -10.23 0.20 -3.29
CA ASN A 384 -9.39 -0.99 -3.45
C ASN A 384 -10.18 -2.23 -3.88
N THR A 385 -11.50 -2.24 -3.68
CA THR A 385 -12.38 -3.34 -4.09
C THR A 385 -12.74 -3.27 -5.57
N LEU A 386 -12.83 -2.08 -6.16
CA LEU A 386 -13.19 -1.84 -7.56
C LEU A 386 -12.00 -2.07 -8.52
N VAL A 387 -11.49 -3.30 -8.55
CA VAL A 387 -10.21 -3.65 -9.22
C VAL A 387 -10.22 -3.56 -10.75
N SER A 388 -11.40 -3.62 -11.38
CA SER A 388 -11.57 -3.61 -12.84
C SER A 388 -11.86 -2.21 -13.40
N GLU A 389 -12.05 -1.20 -12.55
CA GLU A 389 -12.47 0.14 -12.94
C GLU A 389 -11.28 1.10 -13.09
N ARG A 390 -11.45 2.08 -13.96
CA ARG A 390 -10.59 3.27 -14.02
C ARG A 390 -11.04 4.23 -12.92
N ILE A 391 -10.21 4.41 -11.93
CA ILE A 391 -10.52 5.20 -10.75
C ILE A 391 -9.73 6.50 -10.78
N ALA A 392 -10.44 7.61 -10.52
CA ALA A 392 -9.84 8.90 -10.27
C ALA A 392 -10.17 9.38 -8.85
N THR A 393 -9.23 10.05 -8.18
CA THR A 393 -9.43 10.60 -6.84
C THR A 393 -9.08 12.08 -6.78
N VAL A 394 -9.74 12.81 -5.89
CA VAL A 394 -9.36 14.14 -5.45
C VAL A 394 -9.22 14.11 -3.93
N GLU A 395 -8.03 14.39 -3.45
CA GLU A 395 -7.65 14.25 -2.05
C GLU A 395 -6.89 15.50 -1.59
N ASN A 396 -7.12 15.98 -0.38
CA ASN A 396 -6.30 17.06 0.19
C ASN A 396 -4.89 16.56 0.56
N ASP A 397 -4.76 15.24 0.80
CA ASP A 397 -3.51 14.57 1.13
C ASP A 397 -3.61 13.11 0.68
N VAL A 398 -2.94 12.74 -0.41
CA VAL A 398 -2.92 11.35 -0.92
C VAL A 398 -2.18 10.47 0.09
N ILE A 399 -2.92 9.74 0.91
CA ILE A 399 -2.34 8.94 2.00
C ILE A 399 -1.57 7.75 1.45
N LEU A 400 -2.20 6.96 0.59
CA LEU A 400 -1.59 5.80 -0.06
C LEU A 400 -1.56 6.00 -1.58
N ARG A 401 -0.36 6.14 -2.16
CA ARG A 401 -0.21 6.22 -3.61
C ARG A 401 -0.34 4.84 -4.23
N ASN A 402 -1.14 4.76 -5.30
CA ASN A 402 -1.36 3.54 -6.04
C ASN A 402 -1.32 3.85 -7.55
N GLU A 403 -0.42 3.20 -8.28
CA GLU A 403 -0.21 3.42 -9.72
C GLU A 403 -1.46 3.08 -10.58
N ARG A 404 -2.39 2.31 -10.03
CA ARG A 404 -3.67 1.97 -10.69
C ARG A 404 -4.66 3.12 -10.70
N PHE A 405 -4.48 4.14 -9.84
CA PHE A 405 -5.43 5.23 -9.64
C PHE A 405 -4.86 6.54 -10.18
N PHE A 406 -5.70 7.35 -10.76
CA PHE A 406 -5.37 8.71 -11.13
C PHE A 406 -5.65 9.63 -9.94
N GLN A 407 -4.66 9.79 -9.06
CA GLN A 407 -4.80 10.53 -7.80
C GLN A 407 -4.34 11.97 -7.95
N ILE A 408 -5.25 12.91 -7.67
CA ILE A 408 -4.99 14.35 -7.67
C ILE A 408 -4.95 14.84 -6.22
N GLU A 409 -3.83 15.44 -5.84
CA GLU A 409 -3.67 16.11 -4.56
C GLU A 409 -4.08 17.58 -4.71
N ASN A 410 -5.13 17.99 -3.99
CA ASN A 410 -5.65 19.35 -4.03
C ASN A 410 -4.89 20.25 -3.05
N GLN A 411 -4.07 21.17 -3.58
CA GLN A 411 -3.24 22.07 -2.77
C GLN A 411 -3.81 23.49 -2.61
N GLY A 412 -5.08 23.76 -2.97
CA GLY A 412 -5.67 25.10 -2.82
C GLY A 412 -6.95 25.35 -3.61
N SER A 413 -7.56 26.50 -3.36
CA SER A 413 -8.94 26.86 -3.77
C SER A 413 -9.20 27.12 -5.26
N ASP A 414 -8.17 27.25 -6.11
CA ASP A 414 -8.37 27.71 -7.50
C ASP A 414 -8.43 26.58 -8.55
N VAL A 415 -8.52 25.32 -8.13
CA VAL A 415 -8.26 24.15 -8.99
C VAL A 415 -9.55 23.47 -9.49
N THR A 416 -10.73 23.82 -8.97
CA THR A 416 -11.96 23.04 -9.15
C THR A 416 -12.36 22.80 -10.61
N ASN A 417 -12.50 23.82 -11.42
CA ASN A 417 -12.92 23.70 -12.83
C ASN A 417 -11.87 22.98 -13.69
N VAL A 418 -10.59 23.24 -13.46
CA VAL A 418 -9.47 22.61 -14.21
C VAL A 418 -9.35 21.15 -13.82
N VAL A 419 -9.45 20.84 -12.53
CA VAL A 419 -9.40 19.47 -12.01
C VAL A 419 -10.57 18.65 -12.56
N TYR A 420 -11.80 19.16 -12.49
CA TYR A 420 -12.98 18.46 -13.01
C TYR A 420 -12.86 18.15 -14.51
N LYS A 421 -12.45 19.14 -15.33
CA LYS A 421 -12.24 18.94 -16.77
C LYS A 421 -11.16 17.89 -17.06
N ASN A 422 -10.06 17.90 -16.32
CA ASN A 422 -9.00 16.92 -16.47
C ASN A 422 -9.45 15.51 -16.06
N LEU A 423 -10.26 15.40 -15.02
CA LEU A 423 -10.85 14.14 -14.59
C LEU A 423 -11.81 13.59 -15.64
N LEU A 424 -12.67 14.43 -16.23
CA LEU A 424 -13.54 14.02 -17.34
C LEU A 424 -12.75 13.57 -18.58
N PHE A 425 -11.61 14.21 -18.86
CA PHE A 425 -10.73 13.79 -19.95
C PHE A 425 -10.11 12.42 -19.72
N TYR A 426 -9.80 12.07 -18.46
CA TYR A 426 -9.33 10.74 -18.08
C TYR A 426 -10.41 9.66 -18.27
N LYS A 427 -11.70 10.05 -18.32
CA LYS A 427 -12.88 9.17 -18.43
C LYS A 427 -12.87 8.05 -17.37
N PRO A 428 -12.90 8.38 -16.08
CA PRO A 428 -12.97 7.37 -15.04
C PRO A 428 -14.33 6.69 -15.04
N ASP A 429 -14.38 5.43 -14.60
CA ASP A 429 -15.62 4.71 -14.30
C ASP A 429 -16.11 5.08 -12.89
N SER A 430 -15.17 5.37 -12.00
CA SER A 430 -15.44 5.82 -10.61
C SER A 430 -14.57 7.00 -10.21
N MET A 431 -15.16 7.95 -9.50
CA MET A 431 -14.50 9.14 -8.95
C MET A 431 -14.69 9.18 -7.44
N PHE A 432 -13.60 9.43 -6.70
CA PHE A 432 -13.59 9.52 -5.25
C PHE A 432 -13.16 10.91 -4.80
N LEU A 433 -13.99 11.56 -3.97
CA LEU A 433 -13.73 12.89 -3.43
C LEU A 433 -13.56 12.80 -1.90
N PHE A 434 -12.31 12.91 -1.45
CA PHE A 434 -11.96 12.88 -0.03
C PHE A 434 -11.89 14.29 0.53
N ASP A 435 -12.50 14.53 1.70
CA ASP A 435 -12.53 15.83 2.39
C ASP A 435 -12.91 17.05 1.51
N TYR A 436 -13.25 16.78 0.26
CA TYR A 436 -13.43 17.83 -0.75
C TYR A 436 -14.64 18.69 -0.48
N PHE A 437 -15.77 18.07 -0.14
CA PHE A 437 -17.03 18.75 0.09
C PHE A 437 -17.03 19.66 1.32
N GLN A 438 -16.11 19.43 2.27
CA GLN A 438 -16.03 20.27 3.48
C GLN A 438 -15.44 21.65 3.21
N ASN A 439 -14.58 21.76 2.19
CA ASN A 439 -13.78 22.96 1.95
C ASN A 439 -14.11 23.69 0.64
N ASN A 440 -14.59 22.98 -0.37
CA ASN A 440 -14.79 23.53 -1.72
C ASN A 440 -15.89 22.76 -2.44
N TYR A 441 -17.16 22.95 -2.03
CA TYR A 441 -18.27 22.36 -2.75
C TYR A 441 -18.33 22.91 -4.18
N ASP A 442 -18.28 22.00 -5.16
CA ASP A 442 -18.52 22.29 -6.58
C ASP A 442 -19.61 21.35 -7.11
N SER A 443 -20.79 21.90 -7.38
CA SER A 443 -21.94 21.15 -7.91
C SER A 443 -21.63 20.43 -9.23
N GLN A 444 -20.58 20.84 -9.95
CA GLN A 444 -20.17 20.20 -11.20
C GLN A 444 -19.82 18.71 -11.01
N PHE A 445 -19.27 18.33 -9.85
CA PHE A 445 -18.95 16.93 -9.58
C PHE A 445 -20.21 16.06 -9.48
N LEU A 446 -21.33 16.62 -9.05
CA LEU A 446 -22.60 15.88 -8.97
C LEU A 446 -23.12 15.45 -10.34
N HIS A 447 -22.79 16.16 -11.42
CA HIS A 447 -23.15 15.73 -12.78
C HIS A 447 -22.42 14.44 -13.21
N PHE A 448 -21.34 14.06 -12.52
CA PHE A 448 -20.64 12.83 -12.84
C PHE A 448 -21.47 11.57 -12.59
N VAL A 449 -22.46 11.62 -11.69
CA VAL A 449 -23.33 10.46 -11.36
C VAL A 449 -24.12 9.91 -12.55
N GLU A 450 -24.30 10.72 -13.60
CA GLU A 450 -24.97 10.29 -14.84
C GLU A 450 -24.04 9.44 -15.71
N MET A 451 -22.72 9.60 -15.53
CA MET A 451 -21.67 8.96 -16.34
C MET A 451 -20.95 7.82 -15.63
N GLY A 452 -20.90 7.84 -14.30
CA GLY A 452 -20.15 6.89 -13.48
C GLY A 452 -20.52 6.93 -12.02
N LYS A 453 -19.71 6.29 -11.19
CA LYS A 453 -19.90 6.23 -9.74
C LYS A 453 -19.16 7.39 -9.07
N LEU A 454 -19.88 8.23 -8.37
CA LEU A 454 -19.30 9.29 -7.55
C LEU A 454 -19.32 8.88 -6.08
N PHE A 455 -18.15 8.74 -5.50
CA PHE A 455 -17.97 8.48 -4.07
C PHE A 455 -17.53 9.76 -3.38
N ILE A 456 -18.23 10.15 -2.30
CA ILE A 456 -17.93 11.35 -1.52
C ILE A 456 -17.81 11.06 -0.04
N GLU A 457 -16.92 11.77 0.65
CA GLU A 457 -16.79 11.78 2.10
C GLU A 457 -17.52 13.00 2.66
N LEU A 458 -18.41 12.77 3.65
CA LEU A 458 -19.11 13.84 4.37
C LEU A 458 -18.91 13.71 5.88
N GLN A 459 -18.83 14.84 6.57
CA GLN A 459 -18.81 14.87 8.04
C GLN A 459 -20.16 15.27 8.61
N GLY A 460 -20.61 14.50 9.61
CA GLY A 460 -21.81 14.78 10.39
C GLY A 460 -21.90 13.80 11.56
N ILE A 461 -22.69 14.15 12.56
CA ILE A 461 -22.87 13.33 13.77
C ILE A 461 -24.00 12.32 13.64
N SER A 462 -24.87 12.46 12.64
CA SER A 462 -25.94 11.53 12.30
C SER A 462 -26.23 11.56 10.78
N TYR A 463 -26.96 10.57 10.29
CA TYR A 463 -27.36 10.55 8.87
C TYR A 463 -28.37 11.64 8.54
N GLU A 464 -29.19 12.07 9.50
CA GLU A 464 -30.13 13.19 9.35
C GLU A 464 -29.34 14.47 9.07
N GLU A 465 -28.29 14.77 9.85
CA GLU A 465 -27.41 15.91 9.61
C GLU A 465 -26.76 15.86 8.23
N ILE A 466 -26.39 14.66 7.75
CA ILE A 466 -25.85 14.50 6.40
C ILE A 466 -26.89 14.93 5.34
N PHE A 467 -28.15 14.51 5.49
CA PHE A 467 -29.20 14.92 4.57
C PHE A 467 -29.54 16.42 4.70
N GLU A 468 -29.48 16.98 5.91
CA GLU A 468 -29.62 18.43 6.13
C GLU A 468 -28.53 19.21 5.41
N LYS A 469 -27.27 18.79 5.57
CA LYS A 469 -26.13 19.40 4.86
C LYS A 469 -26.28 19.29 3.36
N MET A 470 -26.66 18.12 2.84
CA MET A 470 -26.90 17.97 1.40
C MET A 470 -27.94 18.95 0.90
N LYS A 471 -29.06 19.12 1.62
CA LYS A 471 -30.16 20.00 1.21
C LYS A 471 -29.85 21.50 1.38
N TYR A 472 -29.35 21.90 2.55
CA TYR A 472 -29.27 23.31 2.93
C TYR A 472 -27.87 23.93 2.78
N GLU A 473 -26.82 23.14 2.92
CA GLU A 473 -25.42 23.61 2.80
C GLU A 473 -24.91 23.43 1.38
N TYR A 474 -25.22 22.28 0.76
CA TYR A 474 -24.76 21.94 -0.58
C TYR A 474 -25.83 22.15 -1.66
N GLU A 475 -26.99 22.62 -1.28
CA GLU A 475 -28.11 22.93 -2.19
C GLU A 475 -28.54 21.76 -3.10
N VAL A 476 -28.40 20.51 -2.61
CA VAL A 476 -28.76 19.29 -3.34
C VAL A 476 -30.24 18.96 -3.08
N PRO A 477 -31.12 19.01 -4.08
CA PRO A 477 -32.55 18.72 -3.88
C PRO A 477 -32.74 17.24 -3.49
N PHE A 478 -33.76 16.97 -2.67
CA PHE A 478 -34.13 15.59 -2.34
C PHE A 478 -34.58 14.78 -3.57
N SER A 479 -35.14 15.41 -4.59
CA SER A 479 -35.43 14.78 -5.88
C SER A 479 -34.16 14.23 -6.54
N TYR A 480 -33.05 15.00 -6.49
CA TYR A 480 -31.77 14.55 -6.99
C TYR A 480 -31.24 13.33 -6.20
N LEU A 481 -31.35 13.37 -4.86
CA LEU A 481 -30.95 12.22 -4.01
C LEU A 481 -31.82 10.99 -4.31
N ALA A 482 -33.12 11.18 -4.48
CA ALA A 482 -34.05 10.10 -4.85
C ALA A 482 -33.64 9.38 -6.15
N GLU A 483 -33.15 10.13 -7.12
CA GLU A 483 -32.75 9.59 -8.43
C GLU A 483 -31.36 8.95 -8.41
N ASN A 484 -30.42 9.58 -7.72
CA ASN A 484 -29.00 9.31 -7.90
C ASN A 484 -28.33 8.61 -6.72
N LEU A 485 -28.82 8.77 -5.48
CA LEU A 485 -28.23 8.09 -4.32
C LEU A 485 -28.39 6.57 -4.44
N ARG A 486 -27.30 5.84 -4.30
CA ARG A 486 -27.25 4.37 -4.30
C ARG A 486 -26.89 3.82 -2.94
N LEU A 487 -25.99 4.49 -2.24
CA LEU A 487 -25.42 4.02 -0.99
C LEU A 487 -25.14 5.20 -0.08
N LEU A 488 -25.56 5.10 1.18
CA LEU A 488 -25.04 5.89 2.28
C LEU A 488 -24.51 4.93 3.34
N ILE A 489 -23.23 5.01 3.63
CA ILE A 489 -22.59 4.39 4.78
C ILE A 489 -22.38 5.48 5.82
N PHE A 490 -23.08 5.42 6.93
CA PHE A 490 -22.81 6.25 8.09
C PHE A 490 -22.06 5.41 9.12
N GLN A 491 -20.97 5.95 9.68
CA GLN A 491 -20.09 5.18 10.57
C GLN A 491 -19.62 5.96 11.78
N ARG A 492 -19.42 5.24 12.87
CA ARG A 492 -18.89 5.77 14.13
C ARG A 492 -17.96 4.76 14.76
N GLN A 493 -16.97 5.25 15.50
CA GLN A 493 -16.01 4.45 16.22
C GLN A 493 -16.38 4.36 17.70
N ALA A 494 -16.32 3.16 18.27
CA ALA A 494 -16.50 2.93 19.71
C ALA A 494 -15.37 2.08 20.28
N LYS A 495 -15.07 2.28 21.57
CA LYS A 495 -14.03 1.57 22.29
C LYS A 495 -14.55 0.27 22.88
N ILE A 496 -13.85 -0.82 22.62
CA ILE A 496 -14.16 -2.14 23.15
C ILE A 496 -13.41 -2.38 24.46
N LEU A 497 -14.13 -2.78 25.50
CA LEU A 497 -13.57 -3.06 26.81
C LEU A 497 -12.46 -4.12 26.75
N CYS A 498 -11.45 -3.93 27.57
CA CYS A 498 -10.40 -4.93 27.76
C CYS A 498 -11.00 -6.19 28.41
N PRO A 499 -10.95 -7.36 27.76
CA PRO A 499 -11.55 -8.58 28.31
C PRO A 499 -10.89 -9.06 29.60
N ILE A 500 -9.63 -8.65 29.83
CA ILE A 500 -8.83 -9.09 30.98
C ILE A 500 -9.19 -8.31 32.26
N CYS A 501 -9.44 -6.99 32.13
CA CYS A 501 -9.58 -6.14 33.31
C CYS A 501 -10.94 -5.48 33.49
N LYS A 502 -11.90 -5.69 32.57
CA LYS A 502 -13.26 -5.18 32.76
C LYS A 502 -13.88 -5.71 34.02
N ILE A 503 -14.60 -4.90 34.75
CA ILE A 503 -15.31 -5.26 35.98
C ILE A 503 -16.81 -5.04 35.81
N PRO A 504 -17.66 -5.76 36.53
CA PRO A 504 -19.10 -5.52 36.56
C PRO A 504 -19.40 -4.06 36.95
N ASP A 505 -20.30 -3.41 36.18
CA ASP A 505 -20.88 -2.12 36.63
C ASP A 505 -21.85 -2.40 37.76
N PRO A 506 -21.77 -1.67 38.90
CA PRO A 506 -22.65 -1.88 40.03
C PRO A 506 -24.11 -1.50 39.77
N ARG A 507 -24.37 -0.70 38.71
CA ARG A 507 -25.70 -0.24 38.32
C ARG A 507 -26.38 -1.27 37.41
N PRO A 508 -27.65 -1.60 37.64
CA PRO A 508 -28.36 -2.52 36.75
C PRO A 508 -28.66 -1.89 35.40
N ALA A 509 -28.61 -2.69 34.35
CA ALA A 509 -28.84 -2.21 32.97
C ALA A 509 -30.18 -1.49 32.81
N GLN A 510 -31.24 -1.92 33.51
CA GLN A 510 -32.58 -1.32 33.49
C GLN A 510 -32.59 0.12 34.02
N GLU A 511 -31.76 0.46 34.98
CA GLU A 511 -31.64 1.82 35.52
C GLU A 511 -30.91 2.76 34.52
N LEU A 512 -29.92 2.21 33.82
CA LEU A 512 -29.10 2.98 32.89
C LEU A 512 -29.83 3.22 31.55
N PHE A 513 -30.61 2.24 31.11
CA PHE A 513 -31.36 2.31 29.84
C PHE A 513 -32.89 2.43 30.08
N LYS A 514 -33.30 3.36 30.94
CA LYS A 514 -34.74 3.54 31.35
C LYS A 514 -35.72 3.63 30.19
N ASN A 515 -35.31 4.17 29.06
CA ASN A 515 -36.14 4.34 27.87
C ASN A 515 -36.18 3.10 26.95
N LYS A 516 -35.44 2.04 27.28
CA LYS A 516 -35.39 0.80 26.51
C LYS A 516 -36.05 -0.32 27.31
N LYS A 517 -37.04 -1.01 26.76
CA LYS A 517 -37.65 -2.19 27.38
C LYS A 517 -36.67 -3.37 27.31
N LEU A 518 -35.84 -3.56 28.35
CA LEU A 518 -34.95 -4.70 28.46
C LEU A 518 -35.69 -5.88 29.06
N SER A 519 -35.62 -7.06 28.43
CA SER A 519 -36.42 -8.24 28.79
C SER A 519 -35.85 -9.07 29.94
N SER A 520 -34.60 -8.80 30.36
CA SER A 520 -33.92 -9.59 31.38
C SER A 520 -32.85 -8.78 32.14
N ASN A 521 -32.34 -9.32 33.24
CA ASN A 521 -31.23 -8.73 33.98
C ASN A 521 -29.92 -8.99 33.25
N TYR A 522 -29.44 -7.96 32.53
CA TYR A 522 -28.13 -8.00 31.89
C TYR A 522 -27.05 -7.50 32.82
N GLN A 523 -25.96 -8.26 32.94
CA GLN A 523 -24.75 -7.80 33.60
C GLN A 523 -23.93 -6.98 32.62
N ILE A 524 -23.81 -5.68 32.86
CA ILE A 524 -22.96 -4.78 32.07
C ILE A 524 -21.61 -4.58 32.77
N PHE A 525 -20.64 -4.09 32.05
CA PHE A 525 -19.27 -3.95 32.50
C PHE A 525 -18.75 -2.54 32.29
N GLN A 526 -17.75 -2.17 33.09
CA GLN A 526 -17.04 -0.90 33.00
C GLN A 526 -15.53 -1.14 32.93
N GLU A 527 -14.80 -0.14 32.48
CA GLU A 527 -13.35 -0.13 32.37
C GLU A 527 -12.69 -0.10 33.75
N LYS A 528 -11.53 -0.77 33.88
CA LYS A 528 -10.68 -0.71 35.10
C LYS A 528 -9.26 -0.26 34.78
N GLY A 529 -8.65 -0.83 33.72
CA GLY A 529 -7.25 -0.67 33.37
C GLY A 529 -6.34 -1.78 33.92
N CYS A 530 -5.42 -2.26 33.10
CA CYS A 530 -4.38 -3.22 33.45
C CYS A 530 -3.13 -3.00 32.55
N PRO A 531 -2.00 -3.67 32.83
CA PRO A 531 -0.80 -3.54 32.00
C PRO A 531 -1.02 -3.90 30.53
N GLU A 532 -1.84 -4.91 30.23
CA GLU A 532 -2.14 -5.34 28.85
C GLU A 532 -2.83 -4.24 28.03
N CYS A 533 -3.76 -3.51 28.62
CA CYS A 533 -4.42 -2.38 27.96
C CYS A 533 -3.75 -1.03 28.29
N GLN A 534 -2.53 -1.05 28.80
CA GLN A 534 -1.77 0.16 29.18
C GLN A 534 -2.57 1.10 30.10
N SER A 535 -3.31 0.53 31.04
CA SER A 535 -4.18 1.21 32.00
C SER A 535 -5.37 1.97 31.39
N SER A 536 -5.65 1.79 30.09
CA SER A 536 -6.79 2.46 29.43
C SER A 536 -8.14 1.84 29.77
N GLY A 537 -8.18 0.56 30.11
CA GLY A 537 -9.41 -0.22 30.28
C GLY A 537 -10.03 -0.72 28.96
N TYR A 538 -9.48 -0.32 27.82
CA TYR A 538 -9.97 -0.67 26.49
C TYR A 538 -8.91 -1.46 25.69
N ASN A 539 -9.38 -2.40 24.87
CA ASN A 539 -8.51 -3.27 24.07
C ASN A 539 -8.29 -2.72 22.66
N ARG A 540 -9.37 -2.29 22.01
CA ARG A 540 -9.35 -1.79 20.63
C ARG A 540 -10.49 -0.80 20.41
N ASP A 541 -10.36 -0.05 19.32
CA ASP A 541 -11.45 0.67 18.70
C ASP A 541 -12.06 -0.19 17.59
N GLU A 542 -13.40 -0.15 17.45
CA GLU A 542 -14.15 -0.86 16.43
C GLU A 542 -15.07 0.12 15.71
N ILE A 543 -15.21 -0.01 14.39
CA ILE A 543 -16.07 0.85 13.61
C ILE A 543 -17.43 0.17 13.46
N PHE A 544 -18.48 0.92 13.75
CA PHE A 544 -19.88 0.51 13.59
C PHE A 544 -20.47 1.24 12.41
N TYR A 545 -21.23 0.51 11.57
CA TYR A 545 -21.78 0.99 10.32
C TYR A 545 -23.31 0.98 10.34
N GLU A 546 -23.93 2.02 9.78
CA GLU A 546 -25.29 2.03 9.27
C GLU A 546 -25.20 2.10 7.74
N ILE A 547 -25.75 1.10 7.07
CA ILE A 547 -25.63 0.96 5.61
C ILE A 547 -27.02 1.08 4.99
N PHE A 548 -27.27 2.22 4.35
CA PHE A 548 -28.50 2.50 3.63
C PHE A 548 -28.27 2.27 2.13
N ILE A 549 -28.96 1.26 1.58
CA ILE A 549 -28.93 0.96 0.15
C ILE A 549 -30.24 1.45 -0.45
N MET A 550 -30.13 2.35 -1.43
CA MET A 550 -31.26 3.00 -2.05
C MET A 550 -31.74 2.23 -3.26
N ASP A 551 -32.74 1.39 -3.05
CA ASP A 551 -33.51 0.76 -4.11
C ASP A 551 -34.77 1.58 -4.48
N ASN A 552 -35.71 1.00 -5.20
CA ASN A 552 -36.93 1.70 -5.64
C ASN A 552 -37.88 2.06 -4.48
N GLN A 553 -37.84 1.31 -3.38
CA GLN A 553 -38.71 1.57 -2.22
C GLN A 553 -38.12 2.72 -1.40
N GLU A 554 -36.85 2.68 -1.08
CA GLU A 554 -36.13 3.68 -0.28
C GLU A 554 -36.11 5.04 -1.00
N ARG A 555 -36.00 5.06 -2.34
CA ARG A 555 -36.10 6.30 -3.13
C ARG A 555 -37.38 7.05 -2.90
N SER A 556 -38.49 6.34 -2.63
CA SER A 556 -39.75 6.97 -2.31
C SER A 556 -39.72 7.79 -1.02
N PHE A 557 -38.76 7.53 -0.12
CA PHE A 557 -38.61 8.24 1.13
C PHE A 557 -38.28 9.73 0.93
N PHE A 558 -37.57 10.06 -0.14
CA PHE A 558 -37.21 11.45 -0.46
C PHE A 558 -38.31 12.27 -1.15
N LYS A 559 -39.47 11.68 -1.51
CA LYS A 559 -40.52 12.38 -2.25
C LYS A 559 -41.22 13.48 -1.44
N GLU A 560 -41.24 13.37 -0.12
CA GLU A 560 -41.97 14.26 0.75
C GLU A 560 -41.17 15.47 1.24
N GLU A 561 -39.87 15.54 0.91
CA GLU A 561 -38.92 16.61 1.27
C GLU A 561 -38.86 16.97 2.78
N ASP A 562 -39.36 16.09 3.64
CA ASP A 562 -39.43 16.24 5.10
C ASP A 562 -38.50 15.24 5.79
N LEU A 563 -37.48 15.77 6.48
CA LEU A 563 -36.45 14.96 7.17
C LEU A 563 -37.04 14.11 8.30
N PHE A 564 -38.05 14.59 9.00
CA PHE A 564 -38.68 13.81 10.06
C PHE A 564 -39.45 12.60 9.53
N ILE A 565 -40.08 12.75 8.35
CA ILE A 565 -40.74 11.64 7.66
C ILE A 565 -39.69 10.65 7.13
N LEU A 566 -38.58 11.16 6.62
CA LEU A 566 -37.43 10.34 6.15
C LEU A 566 -36.88 9.48 7.28
N ASP A 567 -36.59 10.06 8.46
CA ASP A 567 -36.14 9.34 9.64
C ASP A 567 -37.09 8.22 10.07
N LYS A 568 -38.40 8.52 10.13
CA LYS A 568 -39.42 7.52 10.44
C LYS A 568 -39.46 6.38 9.43
N LYS A 569 -39.30 6.66 8.15
CA LYS A 569 -39.31 5.65 7.09
C LYS A 569 -38.06 4.78 7.14
N ILE A 570 -36.88 5.37 7.36
CA ILE A 570 -35.60 4.64 7.55
C ILE A 570 -35.72 3.72 8.76
N SER A 571 -36.20 4.22 9.89
CA SER A 571 -36.42 3.44 11.11
C SER A 571 -37.41 2.28 10.91
N ALA A 572 -38.48 2.52 10.14
CA ALA A 572 -39.49 1.49 9.83
C ALA A 572 -39.00 0.43 8.82
N ALA A 573 -38.03 0.75 7.99
CA ALA A 573 -37.44 -0.18 7.03
C ALA A 573 -36.55 -1.27 7.67
N GLY A 574 -36.35 -1.23 9.01
CA GLY A 574 -35.65 -2.28 9.76
C GLY A 574 -34.12 -2.24 9.67
N TYR A 575 -33.55 -1.13 9.22
CA TYR A 575 -32.10 -0.94 9.28
C TYR A 575 -31.61 -0.93 10.73
N LEU A 576 -30.58 -1.72 11.02
CA LEU A 576 -29.96 -1.72 12.35
C LEU A 576 -29.13 -0.46 12.53
N THR A 577 -29.59 0.42 13.43
CA THR A 577 -28.87 1.65 13.75
C THR A 577 -27.60 1.35 14.57
N ILE A 578 -26.62 2.25 14.50
CA ILE A 578 -25.40 2.16 15.34
C ILE A 578 -25.79 2.11 16.82
N SER A 579 -26.79 2.92 17.24
CA SER A 579 -27.29 2.88 18.61
C SER A 579 -27.79 1.49 19.03
N GLN A 580 -28.48 0.77 18.13
CA GLN A 580 -28.93 -0.61 18.41
C GLN A 580 -27.75 -1.60 18.45
N LYS A 581 -26.81 -1.48 17.52
CA LYS A 581 -25.59 -2.31 17.51
C LYS A 581 -24.77 -2.08 18.79
N ILE A 582 -24.57 -0.83 19.19
CA ILE A 582 -23.87 -0.48 20.43
C ILE A 582 -24.59 -1.02 21.66
N LEU A 583 -25.93 -0.85 21.76
CA LEU A 583 -26.70 -1.41 22.87
C LEU A 583 -26.48 -2.93 22.98
N ASN A 584 -26.56 -3.66 21.87
CA ASN A 584 -26.31 -5.10 21.87
C ASN A 584 -24.91 -5.46 22.40
N ARG A 585 -23.89 -4.68 22.03
CA ARG A 585 -22.51 -4.88 22.51
C ARG A 585 -22.36 -4.54 24.00
N VAL A 586 -23.08 -3.52 24.51
CA VAL A 586 -23.12 -3.22 25.96
C VAL A 586 -23.76 -4.36 26.73
N LEU A 587 -24.89 -4.90 26.26
CA LEU A 587 -25.58 -6.02 26.90
C LEU A 587 -24.76 -7.33 26.86
N LYS A 588 -23.85 -7.47 25.90
CA LYS A 588 -22.84 -8.55 25.86
C LYS A 588 -21.62 -8.27 26.76
N GLY A 589 -21.53 -7.10 27.37
CA GLY A 589 -20.41 -6.69 28.21
C GLY A 589 -19.12 -6.40 27.44
N GLU A 590 -19.24 -5.97 26.20
CA GLU A 590 -18.11 -5.65 25.31
C GLU A 590 -17.82 -4.15 25.23
N ILE A 591 -18.83 -3.30 25.45
CA ILE A 591 -18.72 -1.84 25.50
C ILE A 591 -19.22 -1.37 26.87
N SER A 592 -18.60 -0.33 27.45
CA SER A 592 -19.08 0.24 28.71
C SER A 592 -20.31 1.13 28.49
N TYR A 593 -21.12 1.28 29.55
CA TYR A 593 -22.23 2.25 29.51
C TYR A 593 -21.72 3.66 29.22
N GLN A 594 -20.62 4.07 29.84
CA GLN A 594 -20.06 5.40 29.66
C GLN A 594 -19.68 5.67 28.20
N GLU A 595 -19.02 4.73 27.52
CA GLU A 595 -18.72 4.84 26.10
C GLU A 595 -20.00 4.90 25.27
N SER A 596 -21.02 4.12 25.61
CA SER A 596 -22.28 4.05 24.88
C SER A 596 -23.11 5.35 24.93
N CYS A 597 -22.93 6.20 25.95
CA CYS A 597 -23.66 7.46 26.08
C CYS A 597 -23.45 8.43 24.92
N HIS A 598 -22.36 8.30 24.18
CA HIS A 598 -22.09 9.11 22.98
C HIS A 598 -22.95 8.72 21.77
N PHE A 599 -23.72 7.61 21.85
CA PHE A 599 -24.46 7.03 20.72
C PHE A 599 -25.98 7.06 20.90
N PHE A 600 -26.48 7.58 22.05
CA PHE A 600 -27.92 7.63 22.38
C PHE A 600 -28.45 9.04 22.49
#